data_ea71505539c8fa7f1930471a4d101fef
#
_entry.id   ea71505539c8fa7f1930471a4d101fef
#
_cell.length_a   1.000
_cell.length_b   1.000
_cell.length_c   1.000
_cell.angle_alpha   90.00
_cell.angle_beta   90.00
_cell.angle_gamma   90.00
#
_symmetry.space_group_name_H-M   'P 1'
#
loop_
_entity.id
_entity.type
_entity.pdbx_description
1 polymer ?
#
loop_
_entity_poly.entity_id
_entity_poly.type
_entity_poly.pdbx_seq_one_letter_code
_entity_poly.pdbx_strand_id
1 'polypeptide(L)'
;MSEDTYKTIAVPSEGIYTEKRSKFIAIALPVRTVEEVKAHLETYQKKYYDARHVCYAYMLGHERKDFRANDNGEPSGTAGKPILGQINSNELTDILIIVVRYFGGIKLGTSGLIVAYKAAAAEAIAAATVIEKTVDETVTFLFEYRFMNDVMRVVKEEEPEIQEQSYDM
;
A
#
# COMPACT_ATOMS: atom_id res chain seq x y z
N MET A 1 -3.95 21.93 11.11
CA MET A 1 -4.27 20.52 10.92
C MET A 1 -4.10 19.78 12.24
N SER A 2 -4.98 18.88 12.50
CA SER A 2 -4.92 18.12 13.76
C SER A 2 -3.86 17.04 13.69
N GLU A 3 -3.14 16.83 14.78
CA GLU A 3 -2.21 15.72 14.91
C GLU A 3 -2.92 14.38 14.97
N ASP A 4 -4.23 14.41 15.17
CA ASP A 4 -5.04 13.21 15.30
C ASP A 4 -5.49 12.64 13.98
N THR A 5 -5.12 13.25 12.86
CA THR A 5 -5.54 12.77 11.55
C THR A 5 -4.37 12.19 10.78
N TYR A 6 -4.70 11.29 9.86
CA TYR A 6 -3.71 10.70 8.96
C TYR A 6 -4.40 10.34 7.65
N LYS A 7 -3.60 10.21 6.59
CA LYS A 7 -4.11 9.91 5.24
C LYS A 7 -3.79 8.48 4.86
N THR A 8 -4.74 7.81 4.24
CA THR A 8 -4.57 6.46 3.72
C THR A 8 -5.43 6.32 2.47
N ILE A 9 -5.51 5.11 1.92
CA ILE A 9 -6.36 4.84 0.75
C ILE A 9 -7.52 3.97 1.18
N ALA A 10 -8.67 4.16 0.50
CA ALA A 10 -9.89 3.46 0.88
C ALA A 10 -9.95 2.05 0.33
N VAL A 11 -9.49 1.85 -0.91
CA VAL A 11 -9.60 0.58 -1.63
C VAL A 11 -8.34 0.37 -2.47
N PRO A 12 -8.10 -0.86 -2.96
CA PRO A 12 -6.95 -1.10 -3.83
C PRO A 12 -7.01 -0.27 -5.11
N SER A 13 -5.85 0.10 -5.62
CA SER A 13 -5.74 0.79 -6.90
C SER A 13 -4.51 0.28 -7.64
N GLU A 14 -4.46 0.56 -8.95
CA GLU A 14 -3.37 0.10 -9.80
C GLU A 14 -2.93 1.21 -10.72
N GLY A 15 -1.66 1.14 -11.13
CA GLY A 15 -1.10 2.01 -12.14
C GLY A 15 -0.05 1.25 -12.93
N ILE A 16 0.21 1.71 -14.14
CA ILE A 16 1.18 1.06 -15.01
C ILE A 16 2.10 2.13 -15.58
N TYR A 17 3.39 1.80 -15.63
CA TYR A 17 4.39 2.65 -16.25
C TYR A 17 5.27 1.79 -17.15
N THR A 18 5.58 2.28 -18.33
CA THR A 18 6.47 1.54 -19.25
C THR A 18 7.66 2.41 -19.60
N GLU A 19 8.82 1.77 -19.76
CA GLU A 19 10.06 2.44 -20.11
C GLU A 19 10.98 1.44 -20.79
N LYS A 20 11.45 1.79 -22.00
CA LYS A 20 12.38 0.94 -22.74
C LYS A 20 11.89 -0.52 -22.78
N ARG A 21 10.62 -0.70 -23.09
CA ARG A 21 9.93 -1.99 -23.19
C ARG A 21 9.74 -2.72 -21.86
N SER A 22 10.29 -2.23 -20.78
CA SER A 22 9.98 -2.79 -19.45
C SER A 22 8.62 -2.29 -19.01
N LYS A 23 7.87 -3.17 -18.35
CA LYS A 23 6.53 -2.84 -17.84
C LYS A 23 6.55 -2.93 -16.34
N PHE A 24 6.06 -1.88 -15.70
CA PHE A 24 5.99 -1.77 -14.24
C PHE A 24 4.53 -1.67 -13.85
N ILE A 25 4.03 -2.68 -13.13
CA ILE A 25 2.63 -2.72 -12.66
C ILE A 25 2.65 -2.45 -11.18
N ALA A 26 2.03 -1.34 -10.77
CA ALA A 26 1.98 -0.94 -9.36
C ALA A 26 0.61 -1.23 -8.80
N ILE A 27 0.56 -1.87 -7.63
CA ILE A 27 -0.67 -2.17 -6.92
C ILE A 27 -0.57 -1.53 -5.55
N ALA A 28 -1.49 -0.62 -5.23
CA ALA A 28 -1.57 0.01 -3.91
C ALA A 28 -2.71 -0.63 -3.14
N LEU A 29 -2.43 -1.05 -1.91
CA LEU A 29 -3.37 -1.83 -1.10
C LEU A 29 -3.46 -1.23 0.30
N PRO A 30 -4.68 -1.03 0.82
CA PRO A 30 -4.82 -0.65 2.23
C PRO A 30 -4.46 -1.83 3.13
N VAL A 31 -3.59 -1.61 4.09
CA VAL A 31 -3.16 -2.63 5.06
C VAL A 31 -3.05 -1.99 6.44
N ARG A 32 -3.18 -2.80 7.47
CA ARG A 32 -3.07 -2.35 8.84
C ARG A 32 -1.98 -3.07 9.61
N THR A 33 -1.56 -4.25 9.16
CA THR A 33 -0.61 -5.08 9.91
C THR A 33 0.40 -5.71 8.96
N VAL A 34 1.52 -6.15 9.53
CA VAL A 34 2.55 -6.88 8.78
C VAL A 34 1.98 -8.18 8.23
N GLU A 35 1.07 -8.82 8.97
CA GLU A 35 0.45 -10.06 8.52
C GLU A 35 -0.34 -9.85 7.24
N GLU A 36 -1.07 -8.72 7.15
CA GLU A 36 -1.80 -8.38 5.92
C GLU A 36 -0.84 -8.12 4.78
N VAL A 37 0.29 -7.46 5.07
CA VAL A 37 1.31 -7.24 4.04
C VAL A 37 1.81 -8.57 3.50
N LYS A 38 2.14 -9.51 4.38
CA LYS A 38 2.65 -10.81 3.96
C LYS A 38 1.65 -11.58 3.11
N ALA A 39 0.38 -11.52 3.49
CA ALA A 39 -0.68 -12.20 2.74
C ALA A 39 -0.80 -11.64 1.33
N HIS A 40 -0.77 -10.31 1.19
CA HIS A 40 -0.82 -9.68 -0.12
C HIS A 40 0.41 -10.01 -0.96
N LEU A 41 1.59 -9.98 -0.34
CA LEU A 41 2.82 -10.31 -1.07
C LEU A 41 2.76 -11.71 -1.63
N GLU A 42 2.28 -12.67 -0.84
CA GLU A 42 2.13 -14.05 -1.30
C GLU A 42 1.17 -14.13 -2.48
N THR A 43 0.03 -13.45 -2.37
CA THR A 43 -0.97 -13.44 -3.43
C THR A 43 -0.40 -12.90 -4.74
N TYR A 44 0.28 -11.75 -4.67
CA TYR A 44 0.76 -11.10 -5.88
C TYR A 44 2.02 -11.75 -6.45
N GLN A 45 2.84 -12.36 -5.61
CA GLN A 45 3.98 -13.14 -6.10
C GLN A 45 3.50 -14.36 -6.88
N LYS A 46 2.41 -14.99 -6.45
CA LYS A 46 1.83 -16.10 -7.19
C LYS A 46 1.18 -15.64 -8.47
N LYS A 47 0.45 -14.53 -8.41
CA LYS A 47 -0.24 -13.99 -9.58
C LYS A 47 0.75 -13.60 -10.68
N TYR A 48 1.88 -13.02 -10.29
CA TYR A 48 2.90 -12.55 -11.22
C TYR A 48 4.16 -13.41 -11.11
N TYR A 49 3.98 -14.72 -11.06
CA TYR A 49 5.09 -15.65 -10.81
C TYR A 49 6.18 -15.56 -11.87
N ASP A 50 5.85 -15.12 -13.07
CA ASP A 50 6.80 -15.01 -14.18
C ASP A 50 7.45 -13.63 -14.27
N ALA A 51 7.16 -12.74 -13.32
CA ALA A 51 7.78 -11.42 -13.33
C ALA A 51 9.24 -11.51 -12.88
N ARG A 52 10.06 -10.59 -13.40
CA ARG A 52 11.48 -10.53 -13.06
C ARG A 52 11.67 -10.12 -11.61
N HIS A 53 10.92 -9.12 -11.15
CA HIS A 53 11.01 -8.59 -9.80
C HIS A 53 9.64 -8.22 -9.28
N VAL A 54 9.41 -8.45 -8.00
CA VAL A 54 8.20 -8.02 -7.29
C VAL A 54 8.69 -7.23 -6.07
N CYS A 55 8.83 -5.93 -6.26
CA CYS A 55 9.38 -5.04 -5.25
C CYS A 55 8.24 -4.38 -4.47
N TYR A 56 8.53 -3.87 -3.28
CA TYR A 56 7.46 -3.27 -2.50
C TYR A 56 7.99 -2.32 -1.44
N ALA A 57 7.06 -1.52 -0.90
CA ALA A 57 7.29 -0.75 0.31
C ALA A 57 5.97 -0.62 1.03
N TYR A 58 6.02 -0.48 2.36
CA TYR A 58 4.82 -0.23 3.15
C TYR A 58 5.11 0.75 4.27
N MET A 59 4.04 1.36 4.76
CA MET A 59 4.06 2.27 5.89
C MET A 59 2.83 1.96 6.72
N LEU A 60 3.00 1.74 8.02
CA LEU A 60 1.92 1.36 8.93
C LEU A 60 1.84 2.32 10.11
N GLY A 61 0.62 2.56 10.58
CA GLY A 61 0.37 3.32 11.78
C GLY A 61 0.32 4.83 11.54
N HIS A 62 -0.46 5.53 12.36
CA HIS A 62 -0.62 6.96 12.18
C HIS A 62 0.67 7.72 12.48
N GLU A 63 1.56 7.15 13.28
CA GLU A 63 2.84 7.78 13.60
C GLU A 63 3.90 7.51 12.55
N ARG A 64 3.62 6.58 11.62
CA ARG A 64 4.49 6.30 10.47
C ARG A 64 5.90 5.88 10.89
N LYS A 65 5.97 5.02 11.90
CA LYS A 65 7.25 4.52 12.43
C LYS A 65 7.55 3.09 11.99
N ASP A 66 6.57 2.39 11.41
CA ASP A 66 6.74 1.01 10.98
C ASP A 66 6.67 0.97 9.46
N PHE A 67 7.82 0.82 8.82
CA PHE A 67 7.91 0.84 7.37
C PHE A 67 9.00 -0.09 6.89
N ARG A 68 8.92 -0.43 5.60
CA ARG A 68 9.94 -1.27 4.98
C ARG A 68 9.96 -1.02 3.48
N ALA A 69 11.15 -1.16 2.89
CA ALA A 69 11.36 -1.08 1.46
C ALA A 69 12.13 -2.32 1.03
N ASN A 70 11.77 -2.92 -0.11
CA ASN A 70 12.39 -4.15 -0.58
C ASN A 70 12.62 -4.10 -2.07
N ASP A 71 13.85 -4.37 -2.49
CA ASP A 71 14.27 -4.27 -3.89
C ASP A 71 14.10 -5.58 -4.66
N ASN A 72 13.89 -6.70 -4.01
CA ASN A 72 13.63 -8.00 -4.63
C ASN A 72 14.54 -8.29 -5.84
N GLY A 73 15.85 -8.22 -5.61
CA GLY A 73 16.82 -8.54 -6.64
C GLY A 73 17.20 -7.41 -7.57
N GLU A 74 16.54 -6.28 -7.51
CA GLU A 74 17.01 -5.09 -8.22
C GLU A 74 18.24 -4.52 -7.49
N PRO A 75 19.06 -3.72 -8.16
CA PRO A 75 20.19 -3.09 -7.46
C PRO A 75 19.73 -2.31 -6.24
N SER A 76 20.56 -2.32 -5.20
CA SER A 76 20.20 -1.73 -3.92
C SER A 76 19.75 -0.28 -4.08
N GLY A 77 18.58 0.04 -3.48
CA GLY A 77 18.07 1.40 -3.45
C GLY A 77 17.35 1.85 -4.72
N THR A 78 17.17 0.97 -5.72
CA THR A 78 16.61 1.39 -6.99
C THR A 78 15.11 1.13 -7.11
N ALA A 79 14.53 0.34 -6.22
CA ALA A 79 13.11 -0.02 -6.33
C ALA A 79 12.34 0.31 -5.06
N GLY A 80 12.67 -0.32 -3.95
CA GLY A 80 11.92 -0.15 -2.70
C GLY A 80 11.96 1.27 -2.19
N LYS A 81 13.12 1.92 -2.20
CA LYS A 81 13.22 3.30 -1.71
C LYS A 81 12.41 4.29 -2.57
N PRO A 82 12.46 4.23 -3.90
CA PRO A 82 11.60 5.11 -4.70
C PRO A 82 10.11 4.90 -4.43
N ILE A 83 9.69 3.64 -4.19
CA ILE A 83 8.29 3.36 -3.84
C ILE A 83 7.96 4.00 -2.50
N LEU A 84 8.81 3.77 -1.49
CA LEU A 84 8.60 4.35 -0.16
C LEU A 84 8.60 5.86 -0.23
N GLY A 85 9.45 6.45 -1.07
CA GLY A 85 9.51 7.89 -1.26
C GLY A 85 8.19 8.46 -1.73
N GLN A 86 7.47 7.73 -2.59
CA GLN A 86 6.15 8.17 -3.05
C GLN A 86 5.11 8.09 -1.94
N ILE A 87 5.18 7.06 -1.11
CA ILE A 87 4.32 6.97 0.06
C ILE A 87 4.56 8.18 0.97
N ASN A 88 5.84 8.50 1.22
CA ASN A 88 6.21 9.60 2.10
C ASN A 88 5.84 10.96 1.54
N SER A 89 6.09 11.20 0.25
CA SER A 89 5.81 12.51 -0.34
C SER A 89 4.31 12.79 -0.39
N ASN A 90 3.48 11.76 -0.38
CA ASN A 90 2.02 11.90 -0.34
C ASN A 90 1.48 11.76 1.10
N GLU A 91 2.37 11.60 2.07
CA GLU A 91 2.02 11.52 3.50
C GLU A 91 1.01 10.41 3.80
N LEU A 92 1.13 9.27 3.12
CA LEU A 92 0.22 8.17 3.29
C LEU A 92 0.73 7.19 4.33
N THR A 93 -0.20 6.51 5.00
CA THR A 93 0.12 5.41 5.90
C THR A 93 -0.94 4.32 5.78
N ASP A 94 -0.72 3.19 6.45
CA ASP A 94 -1.58 2.01 6.34
C ASP A 94 -1.73 1.61 4.88
N ILE A 95 -0.61 1.55 4.18
CA ILE A 95 -0.56 1.29 2.75
C ILE A 95 0.61 0.38 2.41
N LEU A 96 0.37 -0.51 1.46
CA LEU A 96 1.40 -1.33 0.82
C LEU A 96 1.36 -1.02 -0.67
N ILE A 97 2.51 -0.74 -1.27
CA ILE A 97 2.58 -0.61 -2.72
C ILE A 97 3.55 -1.66 -3.23
N ILE A 98 3.05 -2.52 -4.12
CA ILE A 98 3.82 -3.56 -4.80
C ILE A 98 4.03 -3.09 -6.23
N VAL A 99 5.27 -3.17 -6.72
CA VAL A 99 5.55 -2.87 -8.14
C VAL A 99 6.18 -4.11 -8.76
N VAL A 100 5.50 -4.65 -9.75
CA VAL A 100 5.90 -5.84 -10.49
C VAL A 100 6.56 -5.40 -11.77
N ARG A 101 7.77 -5.93 -12.08
CA ARG A 101 8.48 -5.53 -13.28
C ARG A 101 8.65 -6.71 -14.23
N TYR A 102 8.29 -6.47 -15.49
CA TYR A 102 8.58 -7.36 -16.60
C TYR A 102 9.66 -6.70 -17.46
N PHE A 103 10.82 -7.35 -17.55
CA PHE A 103 11.96 -6.82 -18.29
C PHE A 103 11.69 -6.92 -19.79
N GLY A 104 11.96 -5.85 -20.52
CA GLY A 104 11.68 -5.79 -21.95
C GLY A 104 12.90 -5.97 -22.86
N GLY A 105 14.02 -6.40 -22.30
CA GLY A 105 15.23 -6.67 -23.08
C GLY A 105 16.20 -5.50 -23.17
N ILE A 106 15.82 -4.33 -22.68
CA ILE A 106 16.68 -3.14 -22.70
C ILE A 106 16.93 -2.71 -21.27
N LYS A 107 18.21 -2.60 -20.90
CA LYS A 107 18.57 -2.20 -19.53
C LYS A 107 18.27 -0.73 -19.30
N LEU A 108 17.76 -0.42 -18.12
CA LEU A 108 17.46 0.94 -17.76
C LEU A 108 18.60 1.66 -17.02
N GLY A 109 19.47 0.89 -16.36
CA GLY A 109 20.47 1.44 -15.48
C GLY A 109 19.84 1.84 -14.15
N THR A 110 20.69 2.16 -13.16
CA THR A 110 20.22 2.45 -11.80
C THR A 110 19.33 3.69 -11.76
N SER A 111 19.74 4.77 -12.44
CA SER A 111 18.92 5.99 -12.44
C SER A 111 17.60 5.78 -13.16
N GLY A 112 17.59 5.01 -14.24
CA GLY A 112 16.36 4.70 -14.95
C GLY A 112 15.41 3.85 -14.14
N LEU A 113 15.94 2.90 -13.35
CA LEU A 113 15.12 2.08 -12.45
C LEU A 113 14.48 2.94 -11.37
N ILE A 114 15.23 3.84 -10.77
CA ILE A 114 14.70 4.72 -9.73
C ILE A 114 13.52 5.53 -10.28
N VAL A 115 13.69 6.12 -11.47
CA VAL A 115 12.62 6.89 -12.09
C VAL A 115 11.41 6.01 -12.38
N ALA A 116 11.63 4.80 -12.89
CA ALA A 116 10.54 3.91 -13.28
C ALA A 116 9.73 3.43 -12.09
N TYR A 117 10.39 3.00 -11.01
CA TYR A 117 9.68 2.55 -9.82
C TYR A 117 8.93 3.69 -9.17
N LYS A 118 9.54 4.88 -9.13
CA LYS A 118 8.88 6.07 -8.62
C LYS A 118 7.64 6.41 -9.43
N ALA A 119 7.76 6.40 -10.75
CA ALA A 119 6.65 6.75 -11.64
C ALA A 119 5.51 5.73 -11.52
N ALA A 120 5.83 4.44 -11.45
CA ALA A 120 4.80 3.42 -11.33
C ALA A 120 4.02 3.57 -10.02
N ALA A 121 4.74 3.78 -8.92
CA ALA A 121 4.09 4.00 -7.62
C ALA A 121 3.22 5.24 -7.66
N ALA A 122 3.70 6.31 -8.30
CA ALA A 122 2.93 7.55 -8.43
C ALA A 122 1.63 7.31 -9.20
N GLU A 123 1.67 6.47 -10.25
CA GLU A 123 0.47 6.16 -11.02
C GLU A 123 -0.59 5.44 -10.17
N ALA A 124 -0.15 4.49 -9.34
CA ALA A 124 -1.08 3.78 -8.47
C ALA A 124 -1.70 4.72 -7.44
N ILE A 125 -0.92 5.64 -6.89
CA ILE A 125 -1.41 6.62 -5.93
C ILE A 125 -2.38 7.59 -6.61
N ALA A 126 -2.07 8.01 -7.84
CA ALA A 126 -2.95 8.92 -8.59
C ALA A 126 -4.30 8.29 -8.85
N ALA A 127 -4.35 6.96 -9.01
CA ALA A 127 -5.60 6.24 -9.24
C ALA A 127 -6.33 5.91 -7.93
N ALA A 128 -5.71 6.16 -6.79
CA ALA A 128 -6.26 5.77 -5.50
C ALA A 128 -7.28 6.78 -4.99
N THR A 129 -8.17 6.30 -4.15
CA THR A 129 -9.08 7.16 -3.38
C THR A 129 -8.41 7.43 -2.04
N VAL A 130 -7.83 8.60 -1.89
CA VAL A 130 -7.17 9.00 -0.65
C VAL A 130 -8.22 9.52 0.31
N ILE A 131 -8.17 9.01 1.55
CA ILE A 131 -9.11 9.42 2.60
C ILE A 131 -8.33 9.85 3.82
N GLU A 132 -8.96 10.66 4.65
CA GLU A 132 -8.39 11.10 5.90
C GLU A 132 -9.16 10.49 7.05
N LYS A 133 -8.44 9.95 8.03
CA LYS A 133 -9.03 9.31 9.19
C LYS A 133 -8.54 9.98 10.46
N THR A 134 -9.30 9.86 11.53
CA THR A 134 -8.85 10.30 12.85
C THR A 134 -8.39 9.11 13.65
N VAL A 135 -7.44 9.34 14.56
CA VAL A 135 -6.95 8.30 15.43
C VAL A 135 -8.07 7.78 16.34
N ASP A 136 -8.95 8.69 16.78
CA ASP A 136 -10.07 8.32 17.64
C ASP A 136 -11.00 7.32 16.99
N GLU A 137 -11.30 7.51 15.71
CA GLU A 137 -12.16 6.57 14.99
C GLU A 137 -11.56 5.18 14.96
N THR A 138 -10.26 5.11 14.76
CA THR A 138 -9.56 3.84 14.71
C THR A 138 -9.63 3.13 16.07
N VAL A 139 -9.43 3.87 17.14
CA VAL A 139 -9.47 3.31 18.47
C VAL A 139 -10.87 2.86 18.83
N THR A 140 -11.89 3.68 18.53
CA THR A 140 -13.26 3.38 18.89
C THR A 140 -13.76 2.11 18.25
N PHE A 141 -13.37 1.85 17.03
CA PHE A 141 -13.83 0.68 16.30
C PHE A 141 -13.32 -0.62 16.87
N LEU A 142 -12.32 -0.56 17.67
CA LEU A 142 -11.75 -1.78 18.22
C LEU A 142 -12.55 -2.34 19.37
N PHE A 143 -13.58 -1.58 19.84
CA PHE A 143 -14.44 -2.11 20.84
C PHE A 143 -15.85 -2.15 20.51
N GLU A 144 -16.28 -1.90 20.58
CA GLU A 144 -17.66 -1.85 20.41
C GLU A 144 -18.27 -2.60 19.79
N TYR A 145 -17.64 -2.29 19.66
CA TYR A 145 -18.62 -2.93 19.30
C TYR A 145 -18.74 -3.35 19.33
N ARG A 146 -18.60 -3.56 19.33
CA ARG A 146 -19.08 -3.90 19.44
C ARG A 146 -19.59 -3.71 19.61
N PHE A 147 -19.41 -3.05 19.62
CA PHE A 147 -20.22 -2.90 19.93
C PHE A 147 -20.62 -2.96 19.43
N MET A 148 -20.20 -2.72 18.91
CA MET A 148 -20.93 -2.92 18.53
C MET A 148 -20.95 -3.23 17.90
N ASN A 149 -20.57 -3.04 17.48
CA ASN A 149 -21.05 -3.40 17.02
C ASN A 149 -20.95 -3.18 16.57
N ASP A 150 -20.50 -2.91 16.50
CA ASP A 150 -20.85 -2.81 16.28
C ASP A 150 -20.68 -2.57 15.78
N VAL A 151 -20.42 -2.24 15.89
CA VAL A 151 -20.80 -2.20 15.77
C VAL A 151 -20.71 -2.20 15.08
N MET A 152 -20.42 -2.13 14.46
CA MET A 152 -20.95 -2.45 14.22
C MET A 152 -20.91 -2.46 13.66
N ARG A 153 -20.52 -2.21 13.32
CA ARG A 153 -21.03 -2.35 13.07
C ARG A 153 -20.73 -2.24 12.71
N VAL A 154 -20.20 -1.75 12.73
CA VAL A 154 -20.44 -1.77 12.77
C VAL A 154 -20.19 -1.75 12.29
N VAL A 155 -19.82 -1.43 11.88
CA VAL A 155 -20.19 -1.73 11.87
C VAL A 155 -20.25 -1.85 11.30
N LYS A 156 -20.13 -1.62 10.78
CA LYS A 156 -20.77 -1.98 10.69
C LYS A 156 -20.67 -2.03 10.19
N GLU A 157 -20.13 -1.31 9.88
CA GLU A 157 -20.58 -1.48 9.86
C GLU A 157 -20.17 -1.58 9.42
N GLU A 158 -19.68 -0.98 9.11
CA GLU A 158 -19.81 -1.24 9.24
C GLU A 158 -19.52 -1.76 9.06
N GLU A 159 -18.99 -1.21 8.46
CA GLU A 159 -19.32 -1.74 8.79
C GLU A 159 -19.07 -2.28 8.86
N PRO A 160 -18.54 -1.55 8.53
CA PRO A 160 -18.77 -2.02 8.98
C PRO A 160 -18.40 -2.55 9.19
N GLU A 161 -17.96 -2.22 8.89
CA GLU A 161 -18.27 -2.76 9.60
C GLU A 161 -18.14 -3.31 9.96
N ILE A 162 -17.51 -2.82 9.50
CA ILE A 162 -17.86 -3.27 10.29
C ILE A 162 -17.60 -3.82 10.61
N GLN A 163 -17.19 -3.54 10.33
CA GLN A 163 -17.48 -4.05 11.10
C GLN A 163 -17.54 -4.81 11.33
N GLU A 164 -16.98 -4.40 10.94
CA GLU A 164 -17.51 -4.92 11.67
C GLU A 164 -17.64 -5.51 11.99
N GLN A 165 -17.18 -5.20 11.67
CA GLN A 165 -17.75 -5.53 12.41
C GLN A 165 -17.69 -6.21 12.84
N SER A 166 -17.05 -5.69 12.59
CA SER A 166 -17.41 -6.06 13.40
C SER A 166 -17.58 -6.48 13.77
N TYR A 167 -17.43 -6.34 13.63
CA TYR A 167 -18.25 -6.42 14.43
C TYR A 167 -18.40 -7.18 14.81
N ASP A 168 -17.93 -6.98 14.48
CA ASP A 168 -18.46 -7.32 15.21
C ASP A 168 -18.82 -7.80 15.43
N MET A 169 -18.65 -7.82 15.36
CA MET A 169 -19.34 -7.92 15.84
C MET A 169 -19.62 -8.31 15.94
#